data_52e8d5b37a9a6dd7c090163aa0a34695
#
_entry.id   52e8d5b37a9a6dd7c090163aa0a34695
#
_cell.length_a   1.000
_cell.length_b   1.000
_cell.length_c   1.000
_cell.angle_alpha   90.00
_cell.angle_beta   90.00
_cell.angle_gamma   90.00
#
_symmetry.space_group_name_H-M   'P 1'
#
loop_
_entity.id
_entity.type
_entity.pdbx_description
1 polymer ?
#
loop_
_entity_poly.entity_id
_entity_poly.type
_entity_poly.pdbx_seq_one_letter_code
_entity_poly.pdbx_strand_id
1 'polypeptide(L)'
;MDRKAEIQKTIYDNAKSHFLGNFPDSLPIEQAYVHIGMYLGWIIDNDLYSEYFEEEASIQIFRFKRREISCTILSEIWDGYLGYELFNRQGNMFTYYYYGGGLYRNDYDEILVKSLPSIYHVTDSWENYEKMKTRIDMRFQDWKKLVGAS
;
A
#
# COMPACT_ATOMS: atom_id res chain seq x y z
N MET A 1 13.74 -15.22 -16.79
CA MET A 1 12.97 -15.65 -15.62
C MET A 1 11.47 -15.38 -15.83
N ASP A 2 10.65 -16.35 -15.46
CA ASP A 2 9.19 -16.20 -15.58
C ASP A 2 8.69 -15.08 -14.68
N ARG A 3 7.88 -14.16 -15.24
CA ARG A 3 7.29 -13.04 -14.47
C ARG A 3 6.47 -13.53 -13.27
N LYS A 4 5.74 -14.63 -13.43
CA LYS A 4 4.95 -15.21 -12.34
C LYS A 4 5.83 -15.63 -11.17
N ALA A 5 6.98 -16.25 -11.45
CA ALA A 5 7.93 -16.64 -10.41
C ALA A 5 8.56 -15.43 -9.73
N GLU A 6 8.84 -14.36 -10.47
CA GLU A 6 9.35 -13.11 -9.91
C GLU A 6 8.34 -12.49 -8.96
N ILE A 7 7.07 -12.40 -9.38
CA ILE A 7 6.00 -11.82 -8.54
C ILE A 7 5.83 -12.64 -7.26
N GLN A 8 5.87 -13.96 -7.33
CA GLN A 8 5.70 -14.83 -6.16
C GLN A 8 6.78 -14.67 -5.11
N LYS A 9 7.95 -14.11 -5.47
CA LYS A 9 9.05 -13.88 -4.54
C LYS A 9 9.12 -12.44 -4.07
N THR A 10 8.24 -11.57 -4.58
CA THR A 10 8.37 -10.14 -4.35
C THR A 10 7.89 -9.74 -2.96
N ILE A 11 8.72 -8.97 -2.27
CA ILE A 11 8.34 -8.18 -1.12
C ILE A 11 8.34 -6.74 -1.63
N TYR A 12 7.16 -6.12 -1.67
CA TYR A 12 7.01 -4.78 -2.26
C TYR A 12 7.50 -3.68 -1.34
N ASP A 13 7.33 -3.86 -0.03
CA ASP A 13 7.78 -2.88 0.94
C ASP A 13 7.81 -3.50 2.34
N ASN A 14 8.55 -2.86 3.26
CA ASN A 14 8.50 -3.21 4.68
C ASN A 14 9.03 -2.03 5.52
N ALA A 15 8.46 -1.86 6.71
CA ALA A 15 8.81 -0.76 7.58
C ALA A 15 10.27 -0.82 8.05
N LYS A 16 10.80 -2.02 8.24
CA LYS A 16 12.19 -2.20 8.69
C LYS A 16 13.19 -1.54 7.74
N SER A 17 12.98 -1.68 6.43
CA SER A 17 13.85 -1.04 5.43
C SER A 17 13.86 0.48 5.58
N HIS A 18 12.72 1.06 5.93
CA HIS A 18 12.61 2.51 6.13
C HIS A 18 13.37 2.95 7.39
N PHE A 19 13.25 2.21 8.48
CA PHE A 19 13.99 2.51 9.72
C PHE A 19 15.50 2.44 9.52
N LEU A 20 15.97 1.51 8.71
CA LEU A 20 17.40 1.34 8.43
C LEU A 20 17.91 2.32 7.36
N GLY A 21 17.01 3.04 6.69
CA GLY A 21 17.36 4.03 5.67
C GLY A 21 17.36 5.44 6.22
N ASN A 22 16.58 6.32 5.60
CA ASN A 22 16.56 7.75 5.86
C ASN A 22 15.42 8.20 6.79
N PHE A 23 14.95 7.32 7.67
CA PHE A 23 13.85 7.68 8.57
C PHE A 23 14.31 8.74 9.57
N PRO A 24 13.58 9.89 9.67
CA PRO A 24 14.00 10.98 10.57
C PRO A 24 13.88 10.59 12.03
N ASP A 25 14.96 10.86 12.80
CA ASP A 25 15.00 10.54 14.22
C ASP A 25 13.94 11.31 15.04
N SER A 26 13.50 12.46 14.53
CA SER A 26 12.54 13.32 15.23
C SER A 26 11.09 12.85 15.10
N LEU A 27 10.82 11.88 14.23
CA LEU A 27 9.45 11.42 14.00
C LEU A 27 9.13 10.17 14.81
N PRO A 28 7.85 10.00 15.24
CA PRO A 28 7.41 8.74 15.83
C PRO A 28 7.57 7.59 14.83
N ILE A 29 7.85 6.42 15.34
CA ILE A 29 8.04 5.20 14.54
C ILE A 29 6.83 4.94 13.62
N GLU A 30 5.63 5.25 14.10
CA GLU A 30 4.36 5.02 13.38
C GLU A 30 4.34 5.71 12.02
N GLN A 31 5.09 6.78 11.85
CA GLN A 31 5.13 7.51 10.57
C GLN A 31 5.74 6.70 9.42
N ALA A 32 6.51 5.66 9.72
CA ALA A 32 7.04 4.76 8.68
C ALA A 32 5.96 3.85 8.09
N TYR A 33 4.82 3.71 8.78
CA TYR A 33 3.74 2.82 8.37
C TYR A 33 2.66 3.48 7.52
N VAL A 34 2.64 4.82 7.43
CA VAL A 34 1.52 5.55 6.82
C VAL A 34 1.36 5.20 5.34
N HIS A 35 2.42 5.36 4.55
CA HIS A 35 2.34 5.11 3.10
C HIS A 35 2.06 3.64 2.80
N ILE A 36 2.64 2.73 3.59
CA ILE A 36 2.41 1.29 3.44
C ILE A 36 0.95 0.96 3.75
N GLY A 37 0.44 1.53 4.84
CA GLY A 37 -0.94 1.30 5.28
C GLY A 37 -1.97 1.85 4.32
N MET A 38 -1.70 2.98 3.69
CA MET A 38 -2.62 3.53 2.68
C MET A 38 -2.75 2.60 1.48
N TYR A 39 -1.65 2.00 1.05
CA TYR A 39 -1.71 1.06 -0.07
C TYR A 39 -2.44 -0.23 0.32
N LEU A 40 -2.13 -0.79 1.48
CA LEU A 40 -2.83 -1.99 1.96
C LEU A 40 -4.33 -1.71 2.14
N GLY A 41 -4.69 -0.53 2.64
CA GLY A 41 -6.09 -0.12 2.75
C GLY A 41 -6.77 -0.06 1.39
N TRP A 42 -6.09 0.45 0.38
CA TRP A 42 -6.62 0.50 -0.98
C TRP A 42 -6.86 -0.93 -1.52
N ILE A 43 -5.95 -1.85 -1.27
CA ILE A 43 -6.11 -3.27 -1.63
C ILE A 43 -7.38 -3.85 -0.98
N ILE A 44 -7.59 -3.53 0.30
CA ILE A 44 -8.79 -3.99 1.02
C ILE A 44 -10.06 -3.43 0.41
N ASP A 45 -10.10 -2.12 0.17
CA ASP A 45 -11.29 -1.46 -0.38
C ASP A 45 -11.65 -1.97 -1.78
N ASN A 46 -10.69 -2.52 -2.50
CA ASN A 46 -10.92 -3.04 -3.86
C ASN A 46 -10.95 -4.58 -3.92
N ASP A 47 -10.96 -5.23 -2.77
CA ASP A 47 -11.07 -6.70 -2.66
C ASP A 47 -9.97 -7.43 -3.46
N LEU A 48 -8.76 -6.86 -3.46
CA LEU A 48 -7.62 -7.43 -4.20
C LEU A 48 -6.67 -8.25 -3.32
N TYR A 49 -7.14 -8.64 -2.15
CA TYR A 49 -6.37 -9.45 -1.20
C TYR A 49 -6.55 -10.95 -1.47
N SER A 50 -5.60 -11.74 -0.97
CA SER A 50 -5.60 -13.19 -1.12
C SER A 50 -6.55 -13.87 -0.13
N GLU A 51 -6.85 -15.15 -0.38
CA GLU A 51 -7.60 -15.97 0.58
C GLU A 51 -6.85 -16.07 1.91
N TYR A 52 -5.53 -16.20 1.87
CA TYR A 52 -4.70 -16.23 3.07
C TYR A 52 -4.91 -14.96 3.91
N PHE A 53 -4.84 -13.78 3.26
CA PHE A 53 -5.04 -12.52 3.98
C PHE A 53 -6.44 -12.43 4.55
N GLU A 54 -7.45 -12.85 3.78
CA GLU A 54 -8.84 -12.84 4.24
C GLU A 54 -9.02 -13.71 5.49
N GLU A 55 -8.42 -14.90 5.52
CA GLU A 55 -8.52 -15.79 6.68
C GLU A 55 -7.82 -15.22 7.91
N GLU A 56 -6.61 -14.68 7.72
CA GLU A 56 -5.79 -14.18 8.83
C GLU A 56 -6.25 -12.82 9.34
N ALA A 57 -6.84 -11.99 8.47
CA ALA A 57 -7.15 -10.60 8.76
C ALA A 57 -8.63 -10.25 8.60
N SER A 58 -9.53 -11.23 8.70
CA SER A 58 -10.96 -11.00 8.47
C SER A 58 -11.53 -9.87 9.33
N ILE A 59 -11.14 -9.79 10.59
CA ILE A 59 -11.61 -8.76 11.52
C ILE A 59 -11.06 -7.39 11.11
N GLN A 60 -9.78 -7.32 10.75
CA GLN A 60 -9.14 -6.07 10.32
C GLN A 60 -9.75 -5.55 9.02
N ILE A 61 -10.03 -6.46 8.08
CA ILE A 61 -10.70 -6.11 6.81
C ILE A 61 -12.06 -5.49 7.10
N PHE A 62 -12.85 -6.14 7.92
CA PHE A 62 -14.18 -5.65 8.31
C PHE A 62 -14.09 -4.27 8.96
N ARG A 63 -13.19 -4.12 9.93
CA ARG A 63 -13.03 -2.86 10.67
C ARG A 63 -12.49 -1.74 9.79
N PHE A 64 -11.54 -2.06 8.91
CA PHE A 64 -11.01 -1.03 8.00
C PHE A 64 -12.09 -0.53 7.05
N LYS A 65 -12.87 -1.43 6.46
CA LYS A 65 -13.98 -1.03 5.56
C LYS A 65 -14.99 -0.14 6.27
N ARG A 66 -15.14 -0.28 7.57
CA ARG A 66 -16.01 0.57 8.39
C ARG A 66 -15.29 1.80 8.93
N ARG A 67 -14.04 1.99 8.57
CA ARG A 67 -13.20 3.12 9.02
C ARG A 67 -13.02 3.14 10.55
N GLU A 68 -13.01 1.97 11.18
CA GLU A 68 -12.81 1.81 12.62
C GLU A 68 -11.35 1.70 13.01
N ILE A 69 -10.46 1.35 12.06
CA ILE A 69 -9.01 1.36 12.27
C ILE A 69 -8.37 2.18 11.16
N SER A 70 -7.29 2.89 11.48
CA SER A 70 -6.58 3.74 10.54
C SER A 70 -5.66 2.93 9.64
N CYS A 71 -5.15 3.58 8.59
CA CYS A 71 -4.14 2.96 7.71
C CYS A 71 -2.89 2.57 8.51
N THR A 72 -2.45 3.41 9.43
CA THR A 72 -1.28 3.11 10.26
C THR A 72 -1.50 1.88 11.13
N ILE A 73 -2.64 1.80 11.81
CA ILE A 73 -2.97 0.64 12.66
C ILE A 73 -3.01 -0.63 11.80
N LEU A 74 -3.66 -0.56 10.64
CA LEU A 74 -3.71 -1.68 9.71
C LEU A 74 -2.31 -2.18 9.35
N SER A 75 -1.41 -1.26 9.01
CA SER A 75 -0.04 -1.59 8.64
C SER A 75 0.75 -2.16 9.83
N GLU A 76 0.57 -1.59 11.02
CA GLU A 76 1.25 -2.08 12.24
C GLU A 76 0.89 -3.51 12.57
N ILE A 77 -0.37 -3.89 12.41
CA ILE A 77 -0.83 -5.27 12.66
C ILE A 77 -0.05 -6.25 11.78
N TRP A 78 0.36 -5.83 10.59
CA TRP A 78 1.14 -6.63 9.65
C TRP A 78 2.62 -6.26 9.65
N ASP A 79 3.11 -5.60 10.70
CA ASP A 79 4.52 -5.21 10.88
C ASP A 79 5.06 -4.37 9.72
N GLY A 80 4.18 -3.63 9.05
CA GLY A 80 4.57 -2.82 7.89
C GLY A 80 5.00 -3.65 6.69
N TYR A 81 4.56 -4.89 6.60
CA TYR A 81 4.95 -5.81 5.53
C TYR A 81 3.96 -5.74 4.37
N LEU A 82 4.48 -5.60 3.15
CA LEU A 82 3.71 -5.75 1.91
C LEU A 82 4.41 -6.78 1.03
N GLY A 83 3.91 -7.99 1.00
CA GLY A 83 4.46 -9.06 0.17
C GLY A 83 3.40 -9.73 -0.68
N TYR A 84 3.82 -10.51 -1.64
CA TYR A 84 2.95 -11.13 -2.64
C TYR A 84 1.82 -11.97 -2.01
N GLU A 85 2.08 -12.61 -0.86
CA GLU A 85 1.09 -13.50 -0.25
C GLU A 85 -0.14 -12.78 0.28
N LEU A 86 -0.10 -11.46 0.42
CA LEU A 86 -1.24 -10.66 0.88
C LEU A 86 -2.26 -10.38 -0.22
N PHE A 87 -1.88 -10.52 -1.48
CA PHE A 87 -2.67 -10.08 -2.62
C PHE A 87 -3.16 -11.26 -3.47
N ASN A 88 -4.33 -11.08 -4.10
CA ASN A 88 -4.78 -12.04 -5.10
C ASN A 88 -3.99 -11.83 -6.40
N ARG A 89 -4.30 -12.62 -7.44
CA ARG A 89 -3.55 -12.55 -8.69
C ARG A 89 -3.57 -11.16 -9.32
N GLN A 90 -4.75 -10.57 -9.46
CA GLN A 90 -4.88 -9.23 -10.06
C GLN A 90 -4.19 -8.17 -9.20
N GLY A 91 -4.37 -8.27 -7.88
CA GLY A 91 -3.69 -7.37 -6.95
C GLY A 91 -2.19 -7.43 -7.07
N ASN A 92 -1.63 -8.62 -7.20
CA ASN A 92 -0.19 -8.78 -7.37
C ASN A 92 0.31 -8.21 -8.70
N MET A 93 -0.39 -8.47 -9.79
CA MET A 93 0.02 -7.98 -11.10
C MET A 93 0.01 -6.46 -11.15
N PHE A 94 -1.02 -5.83 -10.61
CA PHE A 94 -1.09 -4.37 -10.54
C PHE A 94 -0.03 -3.81 -9.59
N THR A 95 0.14 -4.41 -8.42
CA THR A 95 1.10 -3.94 -7.41
C THR A 95 2.53 -4.04 -7.93
N TYR A 96 2.87 -5.12 -8.63
CA TYR A 96 4.18 -5.26 -9.25
C TYR A 96 4.47 -4.11 -10.21
N TYR A 97 3.49 -3.77 -11.05
CA TYR A 97 3.59 -2.66 -12.00
C TYR A 97 3.63 -1.30 -11.28
N TYR A 98 2.67 -1.06 -10.39
CA TYR A 98 2.42 0.26 -9.84
C TYR A 98 3.34 0.58 -8.65
N TYR A 99 3.33 -0.28 -7.65
CA TYR A 99 4.15 -0.08 -6.43
C TYR A 99 5.60 -0.44 -6.74
N GLY A 100 5.81 -1.62 -7.28
CA GLY A 100 7.16 -2.12 -7.60
C GLY A 100 7.87 -1.29 -8.67
N GLY A 101 7.12 -0.68 -9.59
CA GLY A 101 7.66 0.18 -10.62
C GLY A 101 7.94 1.62 -10.19
N GLY A 102 7.64 1.97 -8.94
CA GLY A 102 7.91 3.31 -8.40
C GLY A 102 6.82 4.34 -8.63
N LEU A 103 5.75 3.99 -9.33
CA LEU A 103 4.67 4.94 -9.62
C LEU A 103 3.91 5.35 -8.35
N TYR A 104 3.69 4.42 -7.43
CA TYR A 104 3.02 4.73 -6.17
C TYR A 104 3.79 5.80 -5.39
N ARG A 105 5.11 5.63 -5.27
CA ARG A 105 5.96 6.60 -4.58
C ARG A 105 5.90 7.96 -5.24
N ASN A 106 5.93 8.00 -6.57
CA ASN A 106 5.83 9.26 -7.31
C ASN A 106 4.49 9.94 -7.08
N ASP A 107 3.40 9.19 -7.11
CA ASP A 107 2.06 9.72 -6.86
C ASP A 107 1.92 10.21 -5.42
N TYR A 108 2.46 9.46 -4.47
CA TYR A 108 2.45 9.83 -3.05
C TYR A 108 3.20 11.14 -2.83
N ASP A 109 4.38 11.27 -3.43
CA ASP A 109 5.16 12.50 -3.36
C ASP A 109 4.39 13.69 -3.95
N GLU A 110 3.78 13.51 -5.11
CA GLU A 110 3.04 14.58 -5.80
C GLU A 110 1.80 15.03 -5.01
N ILE A 111 1.04 14.08 -4.47
CA ILE A 111 -0.27 14.36 -3.88
C ILE A 111 -0.20 14.72 -2.40
N LEU A 112 0.61 14.03 -1.63
CA LEU A 112 0.63 14.16 -0.18
C LEU A 112 1.90 14.79 0.38
N VAL A 113 3.07 14.43 -0.14
CA VAL A 113 4.33 14.97 0.37
C VAL A 113 4.48 16.43 0.00
N LYS A 114 4.39 16.74 -1.29
CA LYS A 114 4.49 18.13 -1.81
C LYS A 114 5.77 18.80 -1.28
N SER A 115 5.61 19.80 -0.41
CA SER A 115 6.71 20.55 0.19
C SER A 115 7.11 20.05 1.58
N LEU A 116 6.52 18.96 2.06
CA LEU A 116 6.92 18.38 3.34
C LEU A 116 8.35 17.86 3.27
N PRO A 117 9.07 17.82 4.42
CA PRO A 117 10.47 17.40 4.41
C PRO A 117 10.72 15.98 3.91
N SER A 118 9.78 15.06 4.07
CA SER A 118 9.92 13.69 3.62
C SER A 118 8.58 12.99 3.50
N ILE A 119 8.59 11.82 2.85
CA ILE A 119 7.45 10.90 2.76
C ILE A 119 6.89 10.55 4.15
N TYR A 120 7.74 10.57 5.18
CA TYR A 120 7.36 10.19 6.54
C TYR A 120 6.67 11.30 7.32
N HIS A 121 6.56 12.50 6.74
CA HIS A 121 5.88 13.62 7.37
C HIS A 121 4.40 13.71 7.02
N VAL A 122 3.90 12.79 6.19
CA VAL A 122 2.48 12.78 5.79
C VAL A 122 1.62 12.34 6.97
N THR A 123 0.55 13.11 7.22
CA THR A 123 -0.41 12.79 8.28
C THR A 123 -1.29 11.61 7.88
N ASP A 124 -1.47 10.65 8.79
CA ASP A 124 -2.42 9.56 8.62
C ASP A 124 -3.83 10.11 8.90
N SER A 125 -4.56 10.40 7.82
CA SER A 125 -5.93 10.91 7.90
C SER A 125 -6.77 10.29 6.79
N TRP A 126 -8.08 10.23 7.01
CA TRP A 126 -8.99 9.74 5.98
C TRP A 126 -9.02 10.70 4.78
N GLU A 127 -8.85 11.99 5.00
CA GLU A 127 -8.75 12.97 3.93
C GLU A 127 -7.57 12.63 3.00
N ASN A 128 -6.40 12.39 3.56
CA ASN A 128 -5.21 12.02 2.78
C ASN A 128 -5.38 10.65 2.11
N TYR A 129 -5.96 9.70 2.81
CA TYR A 129 -6.24 8.39 2.25
C TYR A 129 -7.15 8.51 1.01
N GLU A 130 -8.22 9.29 1.10
CA GLU A 130 -9.15 9.46 -0.03
C GLU A 130 -8.47 10.11 -1.24
N LYS A 131 -7.56 11.04 -1.02
CA LYS A 131 -6.77 11.64 -2.11
C LYS A 131 -5.93 10.59 -2.84
N MET A 132 -5.26 9.74 -2.09
CA MET A 132 -4.48 8.65 -2.68
C MET A 132 -5.37 7.61 -3.34
N LYS A 133 -6.47 7.24 -2.69
CA LYS A 133 -7.43 6.29 -3.24
C LYS A 133 -7.91 6.73 -4.63
N THR A 134 -8.25 7.99 -4.78
CA THR A 134 -8.69 8.55 -6.07
C THR A 134 -7.61 8.38 -7.14
N ARG A 135 -6.35 8.70 -6.81
CA ARG A 135 -5.24 8.54 -7.75
C ARG A 135 -4.98 7.07 -8.08
N ILE A 136 -4.97 6.21 -7.08
CA ILE A 136 -4.72 4.78 -7.32
C ILE A 136 -5.84 4.16 -8.14
N ASP A 137 -7.10 4.53 -7.87
CA ASP A 137 -8.25 4.08 -8.67
C ASP A 137 -8.05 4.42 -10.14
N MET A 138 -7.61 5.63 -10.44
CA MET A 138 -7.33 6.07 -11.81
C MET A 138 -6.21 5.21 -12.43
N ARG A 139 -5.12 5.01 -11.69
CA ARG A 139 -4.00 4.19 -12.16
C ARG A 139 -4.42 2.75 -12.43
N PHE A 140 -5.27 2.21 -11.57
CA PHE A 140 -5.77 0.85 -11.71
C PHE A 140 -6.62 0.70 -12.97
N GLN A 141 -7.52 1.65 -13.23
CA GLN A 141 -8.34 1.63 -14.44
C GLN A 141 -7.47 1.76 -15.70
N ASP A 142 -6.49 2.66 -15.69
CA ASP A 142 -5.57 2.82 -16.83
C ASP A 142 -4.77 1.54 -17.07
N TRP A 143 -4.29 0.91 -15.99
CA TRP A 143 -3.54 -0.34 -16.09
C TRP A 143 -4.41 -1.46 -16.67
N LYS A 144 -5.66 -1.58 -16.23
CA LYS A 144 -6.58 -2.60 -16.77
C LYS A 144 -6.78 -2.44 -18.26
N LYS A 145 -6.90 -1.22 -18.75
CA LYS A 145 -6.99 -0.95 -20.19
C LYS A 145 -5.71 -1.33 -20.90
N LEU A 146 -4.57 -0.98 -20.31
CA LEU A 146 -3.26 -1.26 -20.91
C LEU A 146 -3.01 -2.76 -21.09
N VAL A 147 -3.41 -3.58 -20.12
CA VAL A 147 -3.20 -5.04 -20.17
C VAL A 147 -4.39 -5.81 -20.75
N GLY A 148 -5.45 -5.09 -21.16
CA GLY A 148 -6.65 -5.74 -21.70
C GLY A 148 -7.53 -6.40 -20.67
N ALA A 149 -7.34 -6.08 -19.37
CA ALA A 149 -8.17 -6.61 -18.30
C ALA A 149 -9.44 -5.77 -18.15
N SER A 150 -10.58 -6.40 -18.03
CA SER A 150 -11.86 -5.70 -17.85
C SER A 150 -12.39 -5.83 -16.43
#